data_b5ccd9ca3e915fb69959c92c9ec2f955
#
_entry.id   b5ccd9ca3e915fb69959c92c9ec2f955
#
_cell.length_a   1.000
_cell.length_b   1.000
_cell.length_c   1.000
_cell.angle_alpha   90.00
_cell.angle_beta   90.00
_cell.angle_gamma   90.00
#
_symmetry.space_group_name_H-M   'P 1'
#
loop_
_entity.id
_entity.type
_entity.pdbx_description
1 polymer ?
#
loop_
_entity_poly.entity_id
_entity_poly.type
_entity_poly.pdbx_seq_one_letter_code
_entity_poly.pdbx_strand_id
1 'polypeptide(L)'
;MGTLQEIFWDCFNGLAEKAASHYDVWEATILNLPYAPVAYTRGSLDYQYAYMSSFVDELIDLSVILYQNNRAIGLWPVSLCKKNNVYEFVTNQGPVMPPVFVKNVSERIIKKYDSLCLEAMHKFYKLVKNKHTIKSHWLTSVSFLSNEILSQNILWEEKCMLLGAVPHVVHDLYVDLSWPLEKIHANMRKSYRSLIHEGERLWQVEVHDIADENIFEEFRKLHIDVAGRVTRPKKTWDLQLKAIKNGADFLVTLRDSEQRLCGGGLFEASSTEGCYAVGAYDRSLFDKPVSHVVQWTAIKHLKNLGKRWHYVGRRFYDSDIPKPTSKELQIAYFKEGFATNVALRLALTLDLEKF
;
A
#
# COMPACT_ATOMS: atom_id res chain seq x y z
N MET A 1 20.10 20.47 20.70
CA MET A 1 20.06 19.75 19.40
C MET A 1 18.60 19.35 19.17
N GLY A 2 18.03 19.67 18.00
CA GLY A 2 16.66 19.30 17.66
C GLY A 2 16.44 17.79 17.64
N THR A 3 15.19 17.36 17.66
CA THR A 3 14.82 15.95 17.46
C THR A 3 15.22 15.48 16.06
N LEU A 4 15.32 14.15 15.84
CA LEU A 4 15.61 13.61 14.50
C LEU A 4 14.61 14.09 13.44
N GLN A 5 13.36 14.31 13.85
CA GLN A 5 12.32 14.88 12.98
C GLN A 5 12.67 16.31 12.57
N GLU A 6 12.98 17.19 13.51
CA GLU A 6 13.33 18.60 13.22
C GLU A 6 14.55 18.66 12.31
N ILE A 7 15.60 17.87 12.59
CA ILE A 7 16.80 17.81 11.74
C ILE A 7 16.43 17.40 10.29
N PHE A 8 15.52 16.43 10.14
CA PHE A 8 15.11 15.98 8.80
C PHE A 8 14.32 17.08 8.05
N TRP A 9 13.36 17.71 8.71
CA TRP A 9 12.54 18.74 8.07
C TRP A 9 13.37 20.00 7.71
N ASP A 10 14.34 20.35 8.52
CA ASP A 10 15.27 21.44 8.24
C ASP A 10 16.10 21.21 6.96
N CYS A 11 16.26 19.95 6.53
CA CYS A 11 16.95 19.63 5.28
C CYS A 11 16.24 20.12 4.03
N PHE A 12 14.95 20.48 4.11
CA PHE A 12 14.14 20.96 2.97
C PHE A 12 14.21 22.47 2.74
N ASN A 13 14.89 23.23 3.61
CA ASN A 13 15.03 24.69 3.48
C ASN A 13 13.69 25.42 3.31
N GLY A 14 12.64 25.01 4.01
CA GLY A 14 11.31 25.62 3.96
C GLY A 14 10.47 25.26 2.73
N LEU A 15 10.91 24.33 1.87
CA LEU A 15 10.14 23.86 0.70
C LEU A 15 9.22 22.66 1.01
N ALA A 16 9.24 22.18 2.24
CA ALA A 16 8.35 21.12 2.72
C ALA A 16 7.92 21.39 4.16
N GLU A 17 6.74 20.91 4.51
CA GLU A 17 6.19 20.98 5.87
C GLU A 17 5.87 19.57 6.38
N LYS A 18 5.93 19.41 7.72
CA LYS A 18 5.60 18.14 8.36
C LYS A 18 4.13 17.77 8.13
N ALA A 19 3.88 16.57 7.64
CA ALA A 19 2.54 16.07 7.37
C ALA A 19 1.70 15.94 8.66
N ALA A 20 2.33 15.57 9.77
CA ALA A 20 1.66 15.34 11.06
C ALA A 20 0.88 16.53 11.60
N SER A 21 1.19 17.77 11.18
CA SER A 21 0.48 18.99 11.60
C SER A 21 -0.60 19.45 10.60
N HIS A 22 -0.71 18.79 9.42
CA HIS A 22 -1.52 19.27 8.29
C HIS A 22 -2.21 18.10 7.57
N TYR A 23 -2.91 17.26 8.33
CA TYR A 23 -3.61 16.08 7.75
C TYR A 23 -4.72 16.46 6.78
N ASP A 24 -5.41 17.56 7.01
CA ASP A 24 -6.41 18.14 6.10
C ASP A 24 -5.80 18.53 4.75
N VAL A 25 -4.60 19.12 4.76
CA VAL A 25 -3.86 19.45 3.53
C VAL A 25 -3.39 18.19 2.83
N TRP A 26 -2.96 17.16 3.58
CA TRP A 26 -2.58 15.87 3.01
C TRP A 26 -3.75 15.24 2.24
N GLU A 27 -4.92 15.14 2.87
CA GLU A 27 -6.12 14.56 2.26
C GLU A 27 -6.59 15.37 1.05
N ALA A 28 -6.60 16.71 1.15
CA ALA A 28 -6.93 17.57 0.02
C ALA A 28 -5.94 17.41 -1.14
N THR A 29 -4.66 17.17 -0.85
CA THR A 29 -3.62 16.98 -1.87
C THR A 29 -3.79 15.64 -2.58
N ILE A 30 -4.10 14.55 -1.86
CA ILE A 30 -4.36 13.22 -2.44
C ILE A 30 -5.50 13.27 -3.46
N LEU A 31 -6.57 14.00 -3.19
CA LEU A 31 -7.71 14.13 -4.11
C LEU A 31 -7.35 14.81 -5.43
N ASN A 32 -6.25 15.59 -5.44
CA ASN A 32 -5.75 16.29 -6.62
C ASN A 32 -4.64 15.53 -7.36
N LEU A 33 -4.26 14.33 -6.93
CA LEU A 33 -3.31 13.49 -7.66
C LEU A 33 -3.93 13.00 -8.97
N PRO A 34 -3.15 12.82 -10.05
CA PRO A 34 -3.64 12.15 -11.26
C PRO A 34 -4.03 10.70 -10.99
N TYR A 35 -3.32 10.06 -10.06
CA TYR A 35 -3.59 8.74 -9.51
C TYR A 35 -3.24 8.76 -8.01
N ALA A 36 -4.13 8.26 -7.19
CA ALA A 36 -3.97 8.23 -5.74
C ALA A 36 -3.82 6.76 -5.27
N PRO A 37 -2.59 6.22 -5.15
CA PRO A 37 -2.41 4.88 -4.61
C PRO A 37 -2.91 4.80 -3.17
N VAL A 38 -3.55 3.69 -2.80
CA VAL A 38 -4.01 3.45 -1.42
C VAL A 38 -2.88 3.63 -0.40
N ALA A 39 -1.68 3.20 -0.74
CA ALA A 39 -0.50 3.29 0.14
C ALA A 39 -0.12 4.72 0.56
N TYR A 40 -0.62 5.77 -0.11
CA TYR A 40 -0.40 7.18 0.25
C TYR A 40 -1.55 7.78 1.06
N THR A 41 -2.67 7.08 1.23
CA THR A 41 -3.79 7.57 2.05
C THR A 41 -3.39 7.62 3.52
N ARG A 42 -3.91 8.60 4.27
CA ARG A 42 -3.65 8.67 5.72
C ARG A 42 -4.14 7.43 6.45
N GLY A 43 -5.28 6.87 6.06
CA GLY A 43 -5.81 5.64 6.64
C GLY A 43 -4.81 4.49 6.56
N SER A 44 -4.24 4.26 5.36
CA SER A 44 -3.22 3.23 5.14
C SER A 44 -1.92 3.55 5.90
N LEU A 45 -1.44 4.79 5.87
CA LEU A 45 -0.22 5.20 6.58
C LEU A 45 -0.37 5.05 8.10
N ASP A 46 -1.49 5.48 8.68
CA ASP A 46 -1.76 5.37 10.12
C ASP A 46 -1.86 3.91 10.56
N TYR A 47 -2.52 3.07 9.75
CA TYR A 47 -2.57 1.62 9.97
C TYR A 47 -1.15 1.02 9.96
N GLN A 48 -0.37 1.31 8.93
CA GLN A 48 0.99 0.77 8.79
C GLN A 48 1.92 1.25 9.91
N TYR A 49 1.78 2.52 10.31
CA TYR A 49 2.50 3.08 11.43
C TYR A 49 2.15 2.35 12.75
N ALA A 50 0.87 2.15 13.02
CA ALA A 50 0.41 1.42 14.21
C ALA A 50 0.85 -0.05 14.19
N TYR A 51 0.88 -0.68 13.01
CA TYR A 51 1.38 -2.05 12.84
C TYR A 51 2.88 -2.13 13.10
N MET A 52 3.69 -1.31 12.43
CA MET A 52 5.16 -1.32 12.55
C MET A 52 5.63 -1.00 13.96
N SER A 53 5.00 -0.04 14.64
CA SER A 53 5.35 0.36 16.01
C SER A 53 5.32 -0.80 17.02
N SER A 54 4.67 -1.92 16.70
CA SER A 54 4.66 -3.12 17.56
C SER A 54 5.83 -4.09 17.34
N PHE A 55 6.66 -3.86 16.32
CA PHE A 55 7.75 -4.77 15.93
C PHE A 55 9.12 -4.12 15.89
N VAL A 56 9.21 -2.84 16.22
CA VAL A 56 10.43 -2.04 16.14
C VAL A 56 10.67 -1.32 17.47
N ASP A 57 11.93 -0.93 17.73
CA ASP A 57 12.29 -0.24 18.97
C ASP A 57 11.75 1.21 18.97
N GLU A 58 11.75 1.85 17.80
CA GLU A 58 11.25 3.21 17.60
C GLU A 58 10.80 3.38 16.13
N LEU A 59 9.72 4.13 15.94
CA LEU A 59 9.25 4.54 14.61
C LEU A 59 8.96 6.03 14.63
N ILE A 60 9.55 6.78 13.71
CA ILE A 60 9.46 8.24 13.64
C ILE A 60 8.83 8.59 12.28
N ASP A 61 7.66 9.23 12.29
CA ASP A 61 7.04 9.77 11.07
C ASP A 61 7.79 11.03 10.62
N LEU A 62 8.38 10.96 9.44
CA LEU A 62 9.10 12.05 8.77
C LEU A 62 8.35 12.56 7.54
N SER A 63 7.13 12.09 7.29
CA SER A 63 6.34 12.42 6.11
C SER A 63 6.18 13.92 5.93
N VAL A 64 6.25 14.38 4.68
CA VAL A 64 6.23 15.80 4.33
C VAL A 64 5.21 16.10 3.24
N ILE A 65 4.66 17.31 3.29
CA ILE A 65 3.91 17.94 2.22
C ILE A 65 4.88 18.89 1.50
N LEU A 66 4.99 18.77 0.19
CA LEU A 66 5.87 19.56 -0.64
C LEU A 66 5.13 20.80 -1.14
N TYR A 67 5.74 21.97 -0.97
CA TYR A 67 5.13 23.26 -1.30
C TYR A 67 5.87 24.02 -2.38
N GLN A 68 5.12 24.66 -3.27
CA GLN A 68 5.61 25.65 -4.21
C GLN A 68 4.72 26.89 -4.15
N ASN A 69 5.29 28.09 -3.90
CA ASN A 69 4.55 29.34 -3.80
C ASN A 69 3.35 29.23 -2.83
N ASN A 70 3.56 28.69 -1.65
CA ASN A 70 2.56 28.44 -0.59
C ASN A 70 1.40 27.51 -1.01
N ARG A 71 1.55 26.76 -2.09
CA ARG A 71 0.59 25.76 -2.52
C ARG A 71 1.19 24.36 -2.36
N ALA A 72 0.44 23.46 -1.74
CA ALA A 72 0.81 22.03 -1.70
C ALA A 72 0.78 21.46 -3.12
N ILE A 73 1.92 20.90 -3.56
CA ILE A 73 2.09 20.34 -4.90
C ILE A 73 2.41 18.86 -4.89
N GLY A 74 2.74 18.29 -3.74
CA GLY A 74 3.08 16.88 -3.64
C GLY A 74 3.15 16.38 -2.21
N LEU A 75 3.24 15.07 -2.09
CA LEU A 75 3.30 14.34 -0.82
C LEU A 75 4.45 13.34 -0.86
N TRP A 76 5.17 13.21 0.23
CA TRP A 76 6.18 12.18 0.37
C TRP A 76 6.06 11.46 1.72
N PRO A 77 5.49 10.25 1.75
CA PRO A 77 5.43 9.45 2.96
C PRO A 77 6.78 8.80 3.22
N VAL A 78 7.37 9.11 4.33
CA VAL A 78 8.64 8.54 4.77
C VAL A 78 8.68 8.47 6.29
N SER A 79 9.28 7.42 6.83
CA SER A 79 9.49 7.21 8.26
C SER A 79 10.91 6.74 8.52
N LEU A 80 11.37 6.94 9.73
CA LEU A 80 12.63 6.38 10.23
C LEU A 80 12.31 5.30 11.26
N CYS A 81 12.67 4.08 10.96
CA CYS A 81 12.47 2.91 11.80
C CYS A 81 13.79 2.55 12.50
N LYS A 82 13.76 2.29 13.82
CA LYS A 82 14.88 1.78 14.58
C LYS A 82 14.66 0.33 14.99
N LYS A 83 15.62 -0.53 14.66
CA LYS A 83 15.61 -1.93 15.07
C LYS A 83 17.04 -2.37 15.43
N ASN A 84 17.23 -2.97 16.62
CA ASN A 84 18.56 -3.38 17.11
C ASN A 84 19.59 -2.23 17.04
N ASN A 85 19.22 -1.03 17.47
CA ASN A 85 20.03 0.19 17.41
C ASN A 85 20.44 0.66 15.99
N VAL A 86 19.85 0.13 14.94
CA VAL A 86 20.08 0.56 13.56
C VAL A 86 18.82 1.25 13.04
N TYR A 87 19.01 2.44 12.46
CA TYR A 87 17.93 3.18 11.81
C TYR A 87 17.84 2.84 10.32
N GLU A 88 16.64 2.77 9.81
CA GLU A 88 16.32 2.61 8.38
C GLU A 88 15.22 3.58 8.00
N PHE A 89 15.35 4.23 6.83
CA PHE A 89 14.21 4.91 6.22
C PHE A 89 13.25 3.86 5.63
N VAL A 90 12.00 4.04 5.84
CA VAL A 90 10.95 3.14 5.37
C VAL A 90 9.72 3.93 4.93
N THR A 91 8.88 3.33 4.12
CA THR A 91 7.48 3.72 4.01
C THR A 91 6.64 2.50 4.26
N ASN A 92 5.65 2.60 5.12
CA ASN A 92 4.87 1.44 5.55
C ASN A 92 5.79 0.33 6.10
N GLN A 93 5.65 -0.89 5.63
CA GLN A 93 6.47 -2.05 6.01
C GLN A 93 7.60 -2.34 5.01
N GLY A 94 7.89 -1.40 4.13
CA GLY A 94 8.76 -1.66 2.98
C GLY A 94 9.69 -0.50 2.62
N PRO A 95 10.19 -0.55 1.42
CA PRO A 95 11.05 0.48 0.87
C PRO A 95 10.39 1.85 0.88
N VAL A 96 11.21 2.90 0.94
CA VAL A 96 10.72 4.28 0.80
C VAL A 96 10.03 4.45 -0.55
N MET A 97 8.78 4.91 -0.53
CA MET A 97 8.05 5.23 -1.76
C MET A 97 8.52 6.58 -2.31
N PRO A 98 8.43 6.81 -3.65
CA PRO A 98 8.74 8.11 -4.24
C PRO A 98 7.75 9.18 -3.79
N PRO A 99 8.09 10.48 -3.91
CA PRO A 99 7.09 11.54 -3.79
C PRO A 99 6.08 11.47 -4.92
N VAL A 100 4.84 11.91 -4.65
CA VAL A 100 3.76 12.01 -5.63
C VAL A 100 3.31 13.46 -5.77
N PHE A 101 2.88 13.86 -6.96
CA PHE A 101 2.59 15.24 -7.29
C PHE A 101 1.16 15.40 -7.82
N VAL A 102 0.55 16.55 -7.50
CA VAL A 102 -0.78 16.91 -8.00
C VAL A 102 -0.77 17.12 -9.52
N LYS A 103 -1.95 17.07 -10.14
CA LYS A 103 -2.13 17.35 -11.57
C LYS A 103 -1.52 18.71 -11.95
N ASN A 104 -1.00 18.80 -13.17
CA ASN A 104 -0.46 20.03 -13.76
C ASN A 104 0.84 20.59 -13.12
N VAL A 105 1.53 19.82 -12.30
CA VAL A 105 2.92 20.14 -11.92
C VAL A 105 3.82 19.81 -13.12
N SER A 106 4.64 20.77 -13.54
CA SER A 106 5.53 20.55 -14.68
C SER A 106 6.64 19.54 -14.34
N GLU A 107 7.10 18.79 -15.34
CA GLU A 107 8.19 17.82 -15.21
C GLU A 107 9.47 18.46 -14.60
N ARG A 108 9.78 19.69 -14.97
CA ARG A 108 10.92 20.44 -14.39
C ARG A 108 10.78 20.60 -12.88
N ILE A 109 9.58 20.86 -12.38
CA ILE A 109 9.31 21.00 -10.94
C ILE A 109 9.38 19.63 -10.26
N ILE A 110 8.79 18.60 -10.85
CA ILE A 110 8.89 17.22 -10.35
C ILE A 110 10.36 16.82 -10.20
N LYS A 111 11.17 16.99 -11.24
CA LYS A 111 12.64 16.72 -11.20
C LYS A 111 13.35 17.48 -10.07
N LYS A 112 12.97 18.73 -9.82
CA LYS A 112 13.54 19.53 -8.73
C LYS A 112 13.21 18.93 -7.36
N TYR A 113 11.94 18.57 -7.14
CA TYR A 113 11.51 18.07 -5.83
C TYR A 113 11.92 16.63 -5.57
N ASP A 114 12.02 15.77 -6.59
CA ASP A 114 12.65 14.45 -6.47
C ASP A 114 14.10 14.58 -5.99
N SER A 115 14.89 15.50 -6.59
CA SER A 115 16.24 15.79 -6.12
C SER A 115 16.25 16.28 -4.68
N LEU A 116 15.35 17.21 -4.35
CA LEU A 116 15.25 17.77 -3.00
C LEU A 116 14.99 16.67 -1.95
N CYS A 117 14.10 15.71 -2.22
CA CYS A 117 13.80 14.61 -1.32
C CYS A 117 15.05 13.72 -1.11
N LEU A 118 15.75 13.35 -2.18
CA LEU A 118 16.97 12.55 -2.09
C LEU A 118 18.09 13.31 -1.36
N GLU A 119 18.28 14.57 -1.69
CA GLU A 119 19.26 15.44 -1.01
C GLU A 119 18.94 15.63 0.48
N ALA A 120 17.67 15.72 0.84
CA ALA A 120 17.25 15.81 2.25
C ALA A 120 17.61 14.53 3.02
N MET A 121 17.40 13.34 2.45
CA MET A 121 17.83 12.07 3.03
C MET A 121 19.36 12.05 3.22
N HIS A 122 20.11 12.45 2.22
CA HIS A 122 21.57 12.46 2.28
C HIS A 122 22.11 13.49 3.29
N LYS A 123 21.59 14.72 3.32
CA LYS A 123 21.92 15.73 4.31
C LYS A 123 21.65 15.23 5.73
N PHE A 124 20.45 14.68 5.94
CA PHE A 124 20.08 14.09 7.22
C PHE A 124 21.07 12.98 7.63
N TYR A 125 21.37 12.04 6.73
CA TYR A 125 22.33 10.99 6.96
C TYR A 125 23.69 11.56 7.41
N LYS A 126 24.24 12.55 6.70
CA LYS A 126 25.52 13.20 7.07
C LYS A 126 25.50 13.86 8.45
N LEU A 127 24.36 14.46 8.82
CA LEU A 127 24.23 15.14 10.13
C LEU A 127 24.15 14.15 11.30
N VAL A 128 23.60 12.96 11.08
CA VAL A 128 23.32 12.02 12.18
C VAL A 128 24.22 10.78 12.22
N LYS A 129 24.93 10.43 11.14
CA LYS A 129 25.72 9.18 11.02
C LYS A 129 26.79 8.99 12.10
N ASN A 130 27.34 10.05 12.65
CA ASN A 130 28.35 9.97 13.71
C ASN A 130 27.74 9.62 15.09
N LYS A 131 26.43 9.70 15.25
CA LYS A 131 25.70 9.42 16.49
C LYS A 131 24.75 8.23 16.37
N HIS A 132 24.35 7.90 15.16
CA HIS A 132 23.37 6.87 14.86
C HIS A 132 23.85 6.01 13.70
N THR A 133 23.74 4.69 13.85
CA THR A 133 23.99 3.77 12.74
C THR A 133 22.75 3.75 11.84
N ILE A 134 22.91 4.18 10.59
CA ILE A 134 21.85 4.17 9.57
C ILE A 134 22.26 3.21 8.46
N LYS A 135 21.36 2.29 8.11
CA LYS A 135 21.57 1.36 6.99
C LYS A 135 21.28 2.01 5.65
N SER A 136 21.90 1.48 4.60
CA SER A 136 21.49 1.68 3.22
C SER A 136 20.04 1.22 3.01
N HIS A 137 19.30 1.88 2.15
CA HIS A 137 17.85 1.72 2.09
C HIS A 137 17.36 1.21 0.74
N TRP A 138 16.23 0.49 0.83
CA TRP A 138 15.44 0.16 -0.32
C TRP A 138 14.54 1.34 -0.67
N LEU A 139 14.79 1.96 -1.83
CA LEU A 139 13.88 2.92 -2.44
C LEU A 139 13.03 2.17 -3.45
N THR A 140 11.72 2.40 -3.43
CA THR A 140 10.82 1.76 -4.39
C THR A 140 10.17 2.79 -5.27
N SER A 141 10.10 2.52 -6.56
CA SER A 141 9.21 3.25 -7.45
C SER A 141 7.83 2.64 -7.38
N VAL A 142 6.81 3.47 -7.51
CA VAL A 142 5.46 3.00 -7.75
C VAL A 142 5.29 2.91 -9.25
N SER A 143 5.23 1.70 -9.81
CA SER A 143 4.88 1.56 -11.23
C SER A 143 3.36 1.64 -11.38
N PHE A 144 2.94 2.45 -12.33
CA PHE A 144 1.56 2.66 -12.67
C PHE A 144 1.30 2.13 -14.07
N LEU A 145 0.11 1.55 -14.26
CA LEU A 145 -0.28 0.95 -15.52
C LEU A 145 -0.85 1.97 -16.54
N SER A 146 -0.81 3.25 -16.24
CA SER A 146 -1.26 4.29 -17.17
C SER A 146 -0.11 5.14 -17.70
N ASN A 147 -0.12 5.45 -18.98
CA ASN A 147 0.89 6.27 -19.64
C ASN A 147 1.04 7.67 -19.00
N GLU A 148 -0.02 8.22 -18.41
CA GLU A 148 -0.01 9.54 -17.76
C GLU A 148 0.80 9.56 -16.46
N ILE A 149 0.96 8.41 -15.84
CA ILE A 149 1.61 8.28 -14.53
C ILE A 149 3.02 7.72 -14.67
N LEU A 150 3.29 6.90 -15.68
CA LEU A 150 4.63 6.37 -15.98
C LEU A 150 5.66 7.49 -16.18
N SER A 151 5.26 8.61 -16.78
CA SER A 151 6.15 9.73 -17.01
C SER A 151 6.67 10.40 -15.73
N GLN A 152 5.91 10.39 -14.64
CA GLN A 152 6.32 11.00 -13.38
C GLN A 152 7.29 10.11 -12.58
N ASN A 153 7.15 8.80 -12.67
CA ASN A 153 7.93 7.86 -11.86
C ASN A 153 9.30 7.52 -12.46
N ILE A 154 9.42 7.54 -13.77
CA ILE A 154 10.71 7.34 -14.46
C ILE A 154 11.77 8.32 -13.93
N LEU A 155 11.38 9.55 -13.63
CA LEU A 155 12.29 10.58 -13.14
C LEU A 155 12.91 10.25 -11.79
N TRP A 156 12.13 9.68 -10.85
CA TRP A 156 12.62 9.23 -9.56
C TRP A 156 13.61 8.07 -9.71
N GLU A 157 13.23 7.06 -10.47
CA GLU A 157 14.06 5.88 -10.74
C GLU A 157 15.38 6.25 -11.39
N GLU A 158 15.32 7.07 -12.46
CA GLU A 158 16.49 7.58 -13.15
C GLU A 158 17.45 8.29 -12.20
N LYS A 159 16.93 9.19 -11.36
CA LYS A 159 17.75 9.88 -10.36
C LYS A 159 18.42 8.94 -9.37
N CYS A 160 17.66 7.99 -8.82
CA CYS A 160 18.22 7.00 -7.92
C CYS A 160 19.34 6.19 -8.59
N MET A 161 19.15 5.77 -9.84
CA MET A 161 20.17 5.02 -10.59
C MET A 161 21.40 5.87 -10.92
N LEU A 162 21.23 7.15 -11.26
CA LEU A 162 22.34 8.10 -11.46
C LEU A 162 23.15 8.31 -10.17
N LEU A 163 22.54 8.15 -9.00
CA LEU A 163 23.19 8.18 -7.69
C LEU A 163 23.78 6.82 -7.29
N GLY A 164 23.76 5.83 -8.18
CA GLY A 164 24.34 4.51 -7.97
C GLY A 164 23.41 3.49 -7.33
N ALA A 165 22.10 3.73 -7.33
CA ALA A 165 21.14 2.73 -6.85
C ALA A 165 21.14 1.48 -7.74
N VAL A 166 21.02 0.31 -7.09
CA VAL A 166 20.94 -0.99 -7.76
C VAL A 166 19.47 -1.40 -7.87
N PRO A 167 18.92 -1.58 -9.10
CA PRO A 167 17.52 -1.95 -9.28
C PRO A 167 17.29 -3.45 -9.14
N HIS A 168 16.16 -3.83 -8.55
CA HIS A 168 15.59 -5.17 -8.56
C HIS A 168 14.15 -5.11 -9.06
N VAL A 169 13.78 -6.02 -9.93
CA VAL A 169 12.42 -6.06 -10.50
C VAL A 169 11.45 -6.67 -9.49
N VAL A 170 10.32 -6.00 -9.32
CA VAL A 170 9.16 -6.48 -8.54
C VAL A 170 7.94 -6.51 -9.46
N HIS A 171 7.09 -7.51 -9.28
CA HIS A 171 5.90 -7.71 -10.09
C HIS A 171 4.65 -7.48 -9.23
N ASP A 172 3.83 -6.53 -9.61
CA ASP A 172 2.57 -6.21 -8.95
C ASP A 172 1.38 -6.63 -9.81
N LEU A 173 0.35 -7.15 -9.17
CA LEU A 173 -0.86 -7.67 -9.80
C LEU A 173 -1.99 -6.67 -9.69
N TYR A 174 -2.57 -6.30 -10.83
CA TYR A 174 -3.69 -5.37 -10.90
C TYR A 174 -4.86 -5.92 -11.71
N VAL A 175 -6.06 -5.49 -11.33
CA VAL A 175 -7.26 -5.61 -12.16
C VAL A 175 -7.59 -4.24 -12.74
N ASP A 176 -7.67 -4.14 -14.07
CA ASP A 176 -8.12 -2.95 -14.78
C ASP A 176 -9.64 -2.84 -14.70
N LEU A 177 -10.13 -2.00 -13.79
CA LEU A 177 -11.55 -1.81 -13.55
C LEU A 177 -12.24 -0.97 -14.63
N SER A 178 -11.52 -0.39 -15.59
CA SER A 178 -12.14 0.25 -16.76
C SER A 178 -12.75 -0.76 -17.73
N TRP A 179 -12.28 -2.02 -17.69
CA TRP A 179 -12.85 -3.05 -18.53
C TRP A 179 -14.29 -3.40 -18.11
N PRO A 180 -15.17 -3.80 -19.04
CA PRO A 180 -16.46 -4.41 -18.69
C PRO A 180 -16.28 -5.63 -17.77
N LEU A 181 -17.23 -5.85 -16.84
CA LEU A 181 -17.15 -6.96 -15.88
C LEU A 181 -17.01 -8.32 -16.57
N GLU A 182 -17.72 -8.50 -17.70
CA GLU A 182 -17.67 -9.72 -18.51
C GLU A 182 -16.27 -9.97 -19.04
N LYS A 183 -15.56 -8.91 -19.46
CA LYS A 183 -14.17 -9.00 -19.94
C LYS A 183 -13.23 -9.30 -18.79
N ILE A 184 -13.39 -8.67 -17.63
CA ILE A 184 -12.59 -8.96 -16.43
C ILE A 184 -12.78 -10.44 -16.04
N HIS A 185 -14.03 -10.90 -15.95
CA HIS A 185 -14.37 -12.28 -15.61
C HIS A 185 -13.80 -13.28 -16.63
N ALA A 186 -13.91 -12.99 -17.92
CA ALA A 186 -13.38 -13.84 -19.00
C ALA A 186 -11.85 -13.94 -18.97
N ASN A 187 -11.14 -12.89 -18.48
CA ASN A 187 -9.69 -12.87 -18.35
C ASN A 187 -9.17 -13.68 -17.16
N MET A 188 -10.01 -13.92 -16.14
CA MET A 188 -9.60 -14.70 -14.97
C MET A 188 -9.20 -16.12 -15.36
N ARG A 189 -8.38 -16.75 -14.52
CA ARG A 189 -8.02 -18.16 -14.67
C ARG A 189 -9.28 -19.00 -14.89
N LYS A 190 -9.25 -19.90 -15.89
CA LYS A 190 -10.42 -20.68 -16.31
C LYS A 190 -11.15 -21.37 -15.15
N SER A 191 -10.41 -22.00 -14.22
CA SER A 191 -10.98 -22.65 -13.03
C SER A 191 -11.68 -21.69 -12.07
N TYR A 192 -11.25 -20.42 -12.00
CA TYR A 192 -11.83 -19.45 -11.06
C TYR A 192 -13.25 -19.03 -11.45
N ARG A 193 -13.55 -19.01 -12.74
CA ARG A 193 -14.90 -18.66 -13.25
C ARG A 193 -15.96 -19.63 -12.75
N SER A 194 -15.66 -20.94 -12.77
CA SER A 194 -16.58 -21.96 -12.22
C SER A 194 -16.66 -21.89 -10.70
N LEU A 195 -15.52 -21.67 -10.01
CA LEU A 195 -15.47 -21.52 -8.56
C LEU A 195 -16.23 -20.28 -8.07
N ILE A 196 -16.16 -19.16 -8.78
CA ILE A 196 -16.96 -17.96 -8.48
C ILE A 196 -18.46 -18.29 -8.60
N HIS A 197 -18.86 -18.93 -9.68
CA HIS A 197 -20.27 -19.30 -9.93
C HIS A 197 -20.80 -20.28 -8.87
N GLU A 198 -19.99 -21.22 -8.47
CA GLU A 198 -20.31 -22.15 -7.38
C GLU A 198 -20.43 -21.40 -6.04
N GLY A 199 -19.46 -20.49 -5.74
CA GLY A 199 -19.46 -19.69 -4.53
C GLY A 199 -20.70 -18.78 -4.42
N GLU A 200 -21.14 -18.17 -5.51
CA GLU A 200 -22.36 -17.34 -5.54
C GLU A 200 -23.64 -18.15 -5.23
N ARG A 201 -23.63 -19.49 -5.44
CA ARG A 201 -24.74 -20.37 -5.09
C ARG A 201 -24.66 -20.93 -3.67
N LEU A 202 -23.44 -21.15 -3.17
CA LEU A 202 -23.22 -21.82 -1.87
C LEU A 202 -23.29 -20.85 -0.70
N TRP A 203 -22.92 -19.58 -0.92
CA TRP A 203 -22.67 -18.64 0.14
C TRP A 203 -23.56 -17.40 0.02
N GLN A 204 -23.98 -16.87 1.16
CA GLN A 204 -24.48 -15.50 1.25
C GLN A 204 -23.27 -14.56 1.35
N VAL A 205 -23.11 -13.71 0.34
CA VAL A 205 -21.98 -12.77 0.24
C VAL A 205 -22.49 -11.35 0.35
N GLU A 206 -21.97 -10.59 1.32
CA GLU A 206 -22.41 -9.23 1.61
C GLU A 206 -21.23 -8.27 1.60
N VAL A 207 -21.49 -7.04 1.14
CA VAL A 207 -20.54 -5.92 1.19
C VAL A 207 -20.98 -4.97 2.29
N HIS A 208 -20.06 -4.67 3.20
CA HIS A 208 -20.24 -3.75 4.31
C HIS A 208 -19.36 -2.52 4.09
N ASP A 209 -19.86 -1.53 3.37
CA ASP A 209 -19.30 -0.19 3.18
C ASP A 209 -19.82 0.83 4.20
N ILE A 210 -20.80 0.43 4.99
CA ILE A 210 -21.24 1.08 6.24
C ILE A 210 -20.75 0.22 7.39
N ALA A 211 -20.08 0.86 8.35
CA ALA A 211 -19.47 0.13 9.46
C ALA A 211 -20.52 -0.48 10.41
N ASP A 212 -20.44 -1.79 10.58
CA ASP A 212 -21.11 -2.52 11.65
C ASP A 212 -20.02 -3.11 12.57
N GLU A 213 -20.02 -2.67 13.83
CA GLU A 213 -19.01 -3.07 14.82
C GLU A 213 -19.09 -4.56 15.16
N ASN A 214 -20.30 -5.15 15.16
CA ASN A 214 -20.50 -6.56 15.47
C ASN A 214 -19.95 -7.47 14.36
N ILE A 215 -20.28 -7.14 13.10
CA ILE A 215 -19.78 -7.88 11.93
C ILE A 215 -18.27 -7.75 11.83
N PHE A 216 -17.74 -6.53 12.06
CA PHE A 216 -16.30 -6.30 12.03
C PHE A 216 -15.55 -7.07 13.12
N GLU A 217 -16.11 -7.13 14.35
CA GLU A 217 -15.53 -7.88 15.46
C GLU A 217 -15.62 -9.40 15.22
N GLU A 218 -16.70 -9.87 14.60
CA GLU A 218 -16.83 -11.28 14.19
C GLU A 218 -15.73 -11.63 13.15
N PHE A 219 -15.50 -10.78 12.17
CA PHE A 219 -14.41 -10.95 11.20
C PHE A 219 -13.03 -10.94 11.86
N ARG A 220 -12.81 -10.04 12.83
CA ARG A 220 -11.55 -9.99 13.60
C ARG A 220 -11.32 -11.29 14.37
N LYS A 221 -12.35 -11.84 15.01
CA LYS A 221 -12.28 -13.12 15.73
C LYS A 221 -11.94 -14.26 14.75
N LEU A 222 -12.64 -14.36 13.63
CA LEU A 222 -12.33 -15.33 12.58
C LEU A 222 -10.87 -15.25 12.15
N HIS A 223 -10.34 -14.03 11.96
CA HIS A 223 -8.94 -13.84 11.57
C HIS A 223 -7.97 -14.38 12.64
N ILE A 224 -8.24 -14.17 13.93
CA ILE A 224 -7.42 -14.69 15.03
C ILE A 224 -7.48 -16.21 15.06
N ASP A 225 -8.67 -16.80 14.95
CA ASP A 225 -8.89 -18.25 14.98
C ASP A 225 -8.15 -18.93 13.82
N VAL A 226 -8.28 -18.41 12.60
CA VAL A 226 -7.58 -18.93 11.41
C VAL A 226 -6.06 -18.79 11.51
N ALA A 227 -5.57 -17.71 12.11
CA ALA A 227 -4.15 -17.49 12.33
C ALA A 227 -3.58 -18.31 13.51
N GLY A 228 -4.44 -18.78 14.41
CA GLY A 228 -4.07 -19.47 15.66
C GLY A 228 -3.38 -18.54 16.69
N ARG A 229 -3.37 -17.25 16.45
CA ARG A 229 -2.76 -16.23 17.34
C ARG A 229 -3.21 -14.82 16.98
N VAL A 230 -3.04 -13.90 17.91
CA VAL A 230 -3.10 -12.45 17.61
C VAL A 230 -1.91 -12.07 16.75
N THR A 231 -2.16 -11.62 15.53
CA THR A 231 -1.11 -11.29 14.52
C THR A 231 -0.73 -9.83 14.52
N ARG A 232 -1.55 -8.96 15.12
CA ARG A 232 -1.37 -7.50 15.10
C ARG A 232 -2.13 -6.83 16.25
N PRO A 233 -1.69 -5.61 16.68
CA PRO A 233 -2.34 -4.87 17.76
C PRO A 233 -3.81 -4.55 17.48
N LYS A 234 -4.64 -4.48 18.53
CA LYS A 234 -6.04 -4.06 18.41
C LYS A 234 -6.19 -2.71 17.71
N LYS A 235 -5.30 -1.75 17.99
CA LYS A 235 -5.29 -0.42 17.37
C LYS A 235 -5.34 -0.47 15.83
N THR A 236 -4.71 -1.46 15.20
CA THR A 236 -4.76 -1.60 13.74
C THR A 236 -6.15 -1.97 13.22
N TRP A 237 -6.89 -2.77 13.99
CA TRP A 237 -8.29 -3.10 13.71
C TRP A 237 -9.20 -1.91 13.91
N ASP A 238 -8.98 -1.15 14.99
CA ASP A 238 -9.76 0.07 15.28
C ASP A 238 -9.59 1.12 14.16
N LEU A 239 -8.39 1.25 13.60
CA LEU A 239 -8.11 2.13 12.45
C LEU A 239 -8.84 1.68 11.19
N GLN A 240 -8.88 0.38 10.90
CA GLN A 240 -9.61 -0.15 9.75
C GLN A 240 -11.13 0.00 9.92
N LEU A 241 -11.67 -0.25 11.11
CA LEU A 241 -13.08 0.03 11.38
C LEU A 241 -13.41 1.53 11.21
N LYS A 242 -12.51 2.41 11.66
CA LYS A 242 -12.64 3.86 11.43
C LYS A 242 -12.62 4.21 9.95
N ALA A 243 -11.79 3.55 9.15
CA ALA A 243 -11.72 3.78 7.71
C ALA A 243 -13.04 3.36 7.01
N ILE A 244 -13.67 2.26 7.43
CA ILE A 244 -15.02 1.90 6.94
C ILE A 244 -16.04 2.96 7.37
N LYS A 245 -16.01 3.44 8.63
CA LYS A 245 -16.90 4.51 9.11
C LYS A 245 -16.78 5.80 8.28
N ASN A 246 -15.61 6.05 7.74
CA ASN A 246 -15.33 7.22 6.89
C ASN A 246 -15.61 6.97 5.39
N GLY A 247 -16.10 5.78 5.01
CA GLY A 247 -16.38 5.42 3.62
C GLY A 247 -15.14 5.22 2.74
N ALA A 248 -13.95 5.03 3.36
CA ALA A 248 -12.71 4.77 2.64
C ALA A 248 -12.50 3.28 2.36
N ASP A 249 -12.89 2.42 3.31
CA ASP A 249 -12.70 0.97 3.24
C ASP A 249 -14.03 0.24 3.23
N PHE A 250 -14.03 -1.04 2.90
CA PHE A 250 -15.18 -1.92 3.02
C PHE A 250 -14.77 -3.36 3.37
N LEU A 251 -15.69 -4.09 3.97
CA LEU A 251 -15.54 -5.51 4.28
C LEU A 251 -16.49 -6.32 3.41
N VAL A 252 -16.01 -7.40 2.82
CA VAL A 252 -16.85 -8.42 2.18
C VAL A 252 -16.89 -9.63 3.10
N THR A 253 -18.08 -10.06 3.50
CA THR A 253 -18.30 -11.26 4.32
C THR A 253 -18.91 -12.39 3.52
N LEU A 254 -18.73 -13.60 4.01
CA LEU A 254 -19.20 -14.83 3.42
C LEU A 254 -19.82 -15.69 4.53
N ARG A 255 -21.13 -15.98 4.43
CA ARG A 255 -21.87 -16.78 5.40
C ARG A 255 -22.46 -18.04 4.78
N ASP A 256 -22.59 -19.08 5.60
CA ASP A 256 -23.31 -20.31 5.22
C ASP A 256 -24.83 -20.17 5.47
N SER A 257 -25.57 -21.25 5.20
CA SER A 257 -27.03 -21.30 5.39
C SER A 257 -27.47 -21.15 6.85
N GLU A 258 -26.57 -21.37 7.80
CA GLU A 258 -26.81 -21.20 9.24
C GLU A 258 -26.38 -19.82 9.75
N GLN A 259 -26.07 -18.90 8.83
CA GLN A 259 -25.60 -17.55 9.11
C GLN A 259 -24.23 -17.47 9.80
N ARG A 260 -23.48 -18.59 9.87
CA ARG A 260 -22.12 -18.60 10.41
C ARG A 260 -21.17 -17.90 9.44
N LEU A 261 -20.31 -17.02 9.97
CA LEU A 261 -19.26 -16.36 9.18
C LEU A 261 -18.18 -17.40 8.80
N CYS A 262 -18.06 -17.70 7.52
CA CYS A 262 -17.12 -18.67 6.96
C CYS A 262 -15.88 -18.03 6.36
N GLY A 263 -15.93 -16.74 6.06
CA GLY A 263 -14.81 -16.01 5.49
C GLY A 263 -15.12 -14.56 5.23
N GLY A 264 -14.10 -13.84 4.82
CA GLY A 264 -14.23 -12.46 4.39
C GLY A 264 -12.92 -11.84 3.94
N GLY A 265 -13.03 -10.65 3.37
CA GLY A 265 -11.91 -9.84 2.94
C GLY A 265 -12.15 -8.36 3.22
N LEU A 266 -11.15 -7.71 3.81
CA LEU A 266 -11.12 -6.27 3.98
C LEU A 266 -10.37 -5.64 2.81
N PHE A 267 -10.94 -4.58 2.27
CA PHE A 267 -10.41 -3.84 1.14
C PHE A 267 -10.29 -2.36 1.50
N GLU A 268 -9.11 -1.82 1.27
CA GLU A 268 -8.84 -0.39 1.39
C GLU A 268 -9.09 0.29 0.04
N ALA A 269 -9.56 1.54 0.05
CA ALA A 269 -9.76 2.28 -1.18
C ALA A 269 -9.33 3.75 -1.08
N SER A 270 -8.80 4.25 -2.19
CA SER A 270 -8.56 5.68 -2.43
C SER A 270 -9.58 6.21 -3.43
N SER A 271 -9.39 7.43 -3.92
CA SER A 271 -10.22 7.98 -5.00
C SER A 271 -10.11 7.18 -6.30
N THR A 272 -8.98 6.52 -6.58
CA THR A 272 -8.71 5.86 -7.87
C THR A 272 -8.36 4.38 -7.77
N GLU A 273 -7.96 3.88 -6.61
CA GLU A 273 -7.47 2.53 -6.41
C GLU A 273 -8.23 1.81 -5.30
N GLY A 274 -8.41 0.50 -5.45
CA GLY A 274 -8.74 -0.42 -4.36
C GLY A 274 -7.58 -1.37 -4.08
N CYS A 275 -7.43 -1.80 -2.84
CA CYS A 275 -6.37 -2.70 -2.41
C CYS A 275 -6.94 -3.84 -1.55
N TYR A 276 -6.56 -5.09 -1.82
CA TYR A 276 -6.86 -6.21 -0.96
C TYR A 276 -5.93 -6.21 0.27
N ALA A 277 -6.45 -5.82 1.41
CA ALA A 277 -5.65 -5.64 2.63
C ALA A 277 -5.57 -6.89 3.51
N VAL A 278 -6.70 -7.50 3.85
CA VAL A 278 -6.78 -8.62 4.79
C VAL A 278 -7.79 -9.65 4.33
N GLY A 279 -7.48 -10.93 4.48
CA GLY A 279 -8.43 -12.02 4.29
C GLY A 279 -8.37 -13.01 5.44
N ALA A 280 -9.53 -13.52 5.83
CA ALA A 280 -9.67 -14.63 6.76
C ALA A 280 -10.74 -15.58 6.25
N TYR A 281 -10.42 -16.88 6.19
CA TYR A 281 -11.31 -17.91 5.68
C TYR A 281 -11.16 -19.16 6.52
N ASP A 282 -12.27 -19.77 6.90
CA ASP A 282 -12.30 -21.05 7.63
C ASP A 282 -11.57 -22.13 6.80
N ARG A 283 -10.47 -22.64 7.36
CA ARG A 283 -9.60 -23.60 6.66
C ARG A 283 -10.27 -24.94 6.40
N SER A 284 -11.27 -25.30 7.19
CA SER A 284 -12.04 -26.53 7.00
C SER A 284 -12.89 -26.52 5.72
N LEU A 285 -13.04 -25.32 5.10
CA LEU A 285 -13.82 -25.10 3.89
C LEU A 285 -12.97 -24.86 2.63
N PHE A 286 -11.67 -25.14 2.68
CA PHE A 286 -10.77 -24.88 1.53
C PHE A 286 -10.98 -25.81 0.33
N ASP A 287 -11.76 -26.88 0.50
CA ASP A 287 -12.31 -27.68 -0.59
C ASP A 287 -13.43 -26.97 -1.37
N LYS A 288 -13.96 -25.85 -0.82
CA LYS A 288 -15.03 -25.02 -1.40
C LYS A 288 -14.49 -23.65 -1.84
N PRO A 289 -15.21 -22.94 -2.73
CA PRO A 289 -14.76 -21.65 -3.29
C PRO A 289 -14.99 -20.46 -2.33
N VAL A 290 -14.38 -20.46 -1.14
CA VAL A 290 -14.59 -19.42 -0.12
C VAL A 290 -13.97 -18.05 -0.53
N SER A 291 -12.73 -18.03 -1.03
CA SER A 291 -12.02 -16.77 -1.32
C SER A 291 -12.30 -16.22 -2.71
N HIS A 292 -12.70 -17.06 -3.66
CA HIS A 292 -12.90 -16.65 -5.06
C HIS A 292 -14.07 -15.70 -5.22
N VAL A 293 -15.19 -16.01 -4.58
CA VAL A 293 -16.39 -15.16 -4.63
C VAL A 293 -16.20 -13.84 -3.89
N VAL A 294 -15.44 -13.83 -2.79
CA VAL A 294 -15.09 -12.59 -2.06
C VAL A 294 -14.29 -11.63 -2.95
N GLN A 295 -13.26 -12.13 -3.64
CA GLN A 295 -12.47 -11.32 -4.57
C GLN A 295 -13.31 -10.79 -5.73
N TRP A 296 -14.16 -11.62 -6.31
CA TRP A 296 -15.04 -11.20 -7.39
C TRP A 296 -16.07 -10.15 -6.94
N THR A 297 -16.64 -10.30 -5.77
CA THR A 297 -17.57 -9.32 -5.18
C THR A 297 -16.87 -7.99 -4.93
N ALA A 298 -15.64 -8.01 -4.41
CA ALA A 298 -14.85 -6.79 -4.23
C ALA A 298 -14.53 -6.10 -5.57
N ILE A 299 -14.18 -6.85 -6.61
CA ILE A 299 -13.94 -6.29 -7.96
C ILE A 299 -15.22 -5.59 -8.48
N LYS A 300 -16.38 -6.23 -8.34
CA LYS A 300 -17.67 -5.64 -8.72
C LYS A 300 -17.93 -4.34 -7.96
N HIS A 301 -17.73 -4.37 -6.63
CA HIS A 301 -17.97 -3.21 -5.77
C HIS A 301 -17.01 -2.04 -6.09
N LEU A 302 -15.71 -2.29 -6.19
CA LEU A 302 -14.72 -1.27 -6.55
C LEU A 302 -15.00 -0.62 -7.90
N LYS A 303 -15.44 -1.41 -8.89
CA LYS A 303 -15.85 -0.89 -10.19
C LYS A 303 -17.08 -0.01 -10.07
N ASN A 304 -18.09 -0.39 -9.27
CA ASN A 304 -19.29 0.41 -9.02
C ASN A 304 -18.95 1.72 -8.29
N LEU A 305 -17.91 1.72 -7.43
CA LEU A 305 -17.36 2.93 -6.81
C LEU A 305 -16.54 3.80 -7.78
N GLY A 306 -16.41 3.41 -9.05
CA GLY A 306 -15.69 4.16 -10.07
C GLY A 306 -14.15 4.12 -9.90
N LYS A 307 -13.61 3.13 -9.17
CA LYS A 307 -12.16 2.98 -9.05
C LYS A 307 -11.57 2.57 -10.41
N ARG A 308 -10.36 3.05 -10.68
CA ARG A 308 -9.66 2.76 -11.93
C ARG A 308 -8.90 1.43 -11.87
N TRP A 309 -8.30 1.13 -10.73
CA TRP A 309 -7.47 -0.04 -10.52
C TRP A 309 -7.81 -0.76 -9.22
N HIS A 310 -7.65 -2.10 -9.21
CA HIS A 310 -7.61 -2.88 -8.00
C HIS A 310 -6.25 -3.57 -7.87
N TYR A 311 -5.48 -3.18 -6.86
CA TYR A 311 -4.22 -3.83 -6.49
C TYR A 311 -4.53 -5.12 -5.72
N VAL A 312 -4.25 -6.26 -6.33
CA VAL A 312 -4.50 -7.59 -5.72
C VAL A 312 -3.34 -8.01 -4.84
N GLY A 313 -2.14 -7.56 -5.16
CA GLY A 313 -0.92 -7.84 -4.40
C GLY A 313 0.30 -8.11 -5.27
N ARG A 314 1.38 -8.55 -4.64
CA ARG A 314 2.63 -8.87 -5.31
C ARG A 314 2.59 -10.26 -5.94
N ARG A 315 3.20 -10.41 -7.13
CA ARG A 315 3.57 -11.69 -7.73
C ARG A 315 5.00 -12.02 -7.34
N PHE A 316 5.22 -13.20 -6.78
CA PHE A 316 6.54 -13.70 -6.41
C PHE A 316 6.99 -14.79 -7.34
N TYR A 317 8.30 -14.83 -7.62
CA TYR A 317 8.98 -15.89 -8.37
C TYR A 317 10.11 -16.48 -7.55
N ASP A 318 10.49 -17.74 -7.81
CA ASP A 318 11.59 -18.40 -7.10
C ASP A 318 12.94 -17.69 -7.23
N SER A 319 13.08 -16.86 -8.26
CA SER A 319 14.27 -16.03 -8.53
C SER A 319 14.29 -14.70 -7.80
N ASP A 320 13.22 -14.31 -7.10
CA ASP A 320 13.15 -13.02 -6.41
C ASP A 320 14.15 -12.93 -5.24
N ILE A 321 14.61 -11.72 -4.96
CA ILE A 321 15.49 -11.42 -3.84
C ILE A 321 14.78 -10.43 -2.90
N PRO A 322 14.61 -10.77 -1.60
CA PRO A 322 14.91 -12.07 -0.97
C PRO A 322 14.03 -13.20 -1.51
N LYS A 323 14.54 -14.44 -1.46
CA LYS A 323 13.80 -15.61 -1.94
C LYS A 323 12.49 -15.77 -1.18
N PRO A 324 11.33 -15.85 -1.88
CA PRO A 324 10.04 -16.00 -1.23
C PRO A 324 9.86 -17.41 -0.65
N THR A 325 9.03 -17.51 0.38
CA THR A 325 8.60 -18.78 0.96
C THR A 325 7.62 -19.49 0.03
N SER A 326 7.47 -20.81 0.17
CA SER A 326 6.47 -21.58 -0.59
C SER A 326 5.04 -21.06 -0.37
N LYS A 327 4.73 -20.55 0.84
CA LYS A 327 3.43 -19.94 1.13
C LYS A 327 3.21 -18.63 0.34
N GLU A 328 4.22 -17.78 0.25
CA GLU A 328 4.15 -16.53 -0.55
C GLU A 328 3.96 -16.83 -2.02
N LEU A 329 4.66 -17.82 -2.57
CA LEU A 329 4.49 -18.28 -3.95
C LEU A 329 3.06 -18.77 -4.21
N GLN A 330 2.48 -19.56 -3.31
CA GLN A 330 1.10 -20.07 -3.43
C GLN A 330 0.06 -18.94 -3.37
N ILE A 331 0.22 -18.00 -2.43
CA ILE A 331 -0.66 -16.84 -2.31
C ILE A 331 -0.55 -15.95 -3.57
N ALA A 332 0.66 -15.71 -4.07
CA ALA A 332 0.88 -14.95 -5.27
C ALA A 332 0.25 -15.61 -6.50
N TYR A 333 0.39 -16.93 -6.64
CA TYR A 333 -0.25 -17.71 -7.69
C TYR A 333 -1.77 -17.64 -7.65
N PHE A 334 -2.35 -17.69 -6.42
CA PHE A 334 -3.79 -17.49 -6.24
C PHE A 334 -4.21 -16.09 -6.71
N LYS A 335 -3.53 -15.04 -6.25
CA LYS A 335 -3.83 -13.65 -6.60
C LYS A 335 -3.73 -13.38 -8.10
N GLU A 336 -2.73 -13.94 -8.77
CA GLU A 336 -2.51 -13.81 -10.21
C GLU A 336 -3.72 -14.27 -11.04
N GLY A 337 -4.48 -15.25 -10.55
CA GLY A 337 -5.67 -15.75 -11.25
C GLY A 337 -6.79 -14.74 -11.45
N PHE A 338 -6.79 -13.63 -10.71
CA PHE A 338 -7.76 -12.52 -10.86
C PHE A 338 -7.20 -11.36 -11.68
N ALA A 339 -5.87 -11.23 -11.79
CA ALA A 339 -5.23 -10.07 -12.37
C ALA A 339 -5.48 -9.96 -13.87
N THR A 340 -5.73 -8.77 -14.36
CA THR A 340 -5.75 -8.44 -15.79
C THR A 340 -4.36 -8.01 -16.28
N ASN A 341 -3.52 -7.48 -15.37
CA ASN A 341 -2.23 -6.90 -15.66
C ASN A 341 -1.20 -7.28 -14.60
N VAL A 342 0.03 -7.51 -15.07
CA VAL A 342 1.22 -7.56 -14.23
C VAL A 342 2.02 -6.29 -14.50
N ALA A 343 2.21 -5.46 -13.47
CA ALA A 343 3.01 -4.26 -13.56
C ALA A 343 4.43 -4.54 -13.05
N LEU A 344 5.43 -4.08 -13.79
CA LEU A 344 6.82 -4.10 -13.34
C LEU A 344 7.09 -2.87 -12.48
N ARG A 345 7.69 -3.11 -11.32
CA ARG A 345 8.15 -2.07 -10.42
C ARG A 345 9.63 -2.30 -10.10
N LEU A 346 10.39 -1.24 -9.94
CA LEU A 346 11.76 -1.33 -9.48
C LEU A 346 11.83 -1.10 -7.96
N ALA A 347 12.40 -2.05 -7.24
CA ALA A 347 12.92 -1.82 -5.91
C ALA A 347 14.38 -1.42 -6.06
N LEU A 348 14.76 -0.26 -5.50
CA LEU A 348 16.07 0.34 -5.69
C LEU A 348 16.84 0.30 -4.36
N THR A 349 18.05 -0.21 -4.36
CA THR A 349 18.96 -0.15 -3.20
C THR A 349 19.95 0.97 -3.42
N LEU A 350 19.88 2.03 -2.60
CA LEU A 350 20.78 3.17 -2.65
C LEU A 350 21.65 3.22 -1.39
N ASP A 351 22.97 3.29 -1.57
CA ASP A 351 23.91 3.46 -0.49
C ASP A 351 24.13 4.96 -0.22
N LEU A 352 23.63 5.44 0.92
CA LEU A 352 23.74 6.85 1.32
C LEU A 352 25.17 7.31 1.58
N GLU A 353 26.14 6.41 1.75
CA GLU A 353 27.55 6.78 1.90
C GLU A 353 28.19 7.15 0.55
N LYS A 354 27.68 6.57 -0.52
CA LYS A 354 28.19 6.75 -1.88
C LYS A 354 27.51 7.90 -2.63
N PHE A 355 26.54 8.51 -2.00
CA PHE A 355 25.73 9.61 -2.57
C PHE A 355 26.53 10.91 -2.74
#